data_2896c6306edfc33e5b888d8a66509028
#
_entry.id   2896c6306edfc33e5b888d8a66509028
#
_cell.length_a   1.000
_cell.length_b   1.000
_cell.length_c   1.000
_cell.angle_alpha   90.00
_cell.angle_beta   90.00
_cell.angle_gamma   90.00
#
_symmetry.space_group_name_H-M   'P 1'
#
loop_
_entity.id
_entity.type
_entity.pdbx_description
1 polymer ?
#
loop_
_entity_poly.entity_id
_entity_poly.type
_entity_poly.pdbx_seq_one_letter_code
_entity_poly.pdbx_strand_id
1 'polypeptide(L)'
;MAEGLAQKWLDDNGFDDWLAVSAGVYALEGSPTSKETIAALSKHGIGYEGVSKPLNALMATSAKAVLCMSSSHLAAVQQFTKNAQLLNPEGDILDPIGQDQSVYDALAVQMNQLLATKLQSLISTGA
;
A
#
# COMPACT_ATOMS: atom_id res chain seq x y z
N MET A 1 -1.22 -6.07 1.38
CA MET A 1 -1.37 -6.20 -0.10
C MET A 1 -0.60 -5.12 -0.85
N ALA A 2 -0.87 -3.87 -0.61
CA ALA A 2 -0.22 -2.78 -1.34
C ALA A 2 1.30 -2.79 -1.24
N GLU A 3 1.84 -3.04 -0.05
CA GLU A 3 3.30 -3.09 0.14
C GLU A 3 3.95 -4.14 -0.75
N GLY A 4 3.38 -5.35 -0.82
CA GLY A 4 3.92 -6.42 -1.66
C GLY A 4 3.88 -6.08 -3.14
N LEU A 5 2.77 -5.53 -3.60
CA LEU A 5 2.61 -5.12 -5.00
C LEU A 5 3.55 -3.96 -5.36
N ALA A 6 3.66 -2.98 -4.46
CA ALA A 6 4.52 -1.82 -4.69
C ALA A 6 5.99 -2.23 -4.72
N GLN A 7 6.43 -3.06 -3.79
CA GLN A 7 7.83 -3.51 -3.75
C GLN A 7 8.19 -4.29 -5.00
N LYS A 8 7.31 -5.18 -5.47
CA LYS A 8 7.54 -5.92 -6.71
C LYS A 8 7.67 -4.99 -7.90
N TRP A 9 6.81 -3.98 -8.01
CA TRP A 9 6.90 -3.02 -9.11
C TRP A 9 8.24 -2.26 -9.08
N LEU A 10 8.68 -1.84 -7.90
CA LEU A 10 9.95 -1.14 -7.73
C LEU A 10 11.12 -2.06 -8.15
N ASP A 11 11.12 -3.30 -7.69
CA ASP A 11 12.17 -4.26 -8.00
C ASP A 11 12.20 -4.58 -9.51
N ASP A 12 11.04 -4.82 -10.12
CA ASP A 12 10.92 -5.16 -11.53
C ASP A 12 11.36 -4.01 -12.45
N ASN A 13 11.26 -2.78 -11.99
CA ASN A 13 11.62 -1.60 -12.76
C ASN A 13 13.00 -1.02 -12.39
N GLY A 14 13.76 -1.71 -11.55
CA GLY A 14 15.14 -1.36 -11.23
C GLY A 14 15.30 -0.20 -10.25
N PHE A 15 14.26 0.14 -9.48
CA PHE A 15 14.30 1.21 -8.49
C PHE A 15 14.77 0.69 -7.14
N ASP A 16 16.04 0.26 -7.08
CA ASP A 16 16.61 -0.40 -5.89
C ASP A 16 16.76 0.54 -4.69
N ASP A 17 16.75 1.84 -4.91
CA ASP A 17 16.86 2.85 -3.86
C ASP A 17 15.52 3.16 -3.18
N TRP A 18 14.43 2.55 -3.63
CA TRP A 18 13.10 2.77 -3.09
C TRP A 18 12.64 1.55 -2.31
N LEU A 19 12.02 1.80 -1.18
CA LEU A 19 11.47 0.77 -0.31
C LEU A 19 10.00 1.05 -0.06
N ALA A 20 9.16 0.03 -0.24
CA ALA A 20 7.75 0.10 0.12
C ALA A 20 7.54 -0.48 1.52
N VAL A 21 6.85 0.26 2.35
CA VAL A 21 6.43 -0.18 3.68
C VAL A 21 4.96 0.13 3.87
N SER A 22 4.29 -0.58 4.76
CA SER A 22 2.89 -0.33 5.07
C SER A 22 2.66 -0.20 6.56
N ALA A 23 1.60 0.51 6.91
CA ALA A 23 1.17 0.68 8.29
C ALA A 23 -0.33 0.95 8.31
N GLY A 24 -0.97 0.67 9.44
CA GLY A 24 -2.39 0.92 9.62
C GLY A 24 -2.63 2.04 10.61
N VAL A 25 -3.62 2.89 10.34
CA VAL A 25 -3.99 4.00 11.23
C VAL A 25 -4.52 3.47 12.56
N TYR A 26 -5.22 2.34 12.52
CA TYR A 26 -5.79 1.68 13.69
C TYR A 26 -5.26 0.26 13.88
N ALA A 27 -4.12 -0.07 13.27
CA ALA A 27 -3.60 -1.43 13.32
C ALA A 27 -3.06 -1.77 14.70
N LEU A 28 -3.25 -3.03 15.09
CA LEU A 28 -2.54 -3.63 16.22
C LEU A 28 -1.20 -4.14 15.72
N GLU A 29 -0.16 -3.97 16.54
CA GLU A 29 1.17 -4.44 16.18
C GLU A 29 1.21 -5.96 16.16
N GLY A 30 1.83 -6.52 15.12
CA GLY A 30 2.13 -7.94 15.04
C GLY A 30 1.03 -8.85 14.49
N SER A 31 -0.11 -8.30 14.04
CA SER A 31 -1.14 -9.14 13.41
C SER A 31 -0.64 -9.67 12.06
N PRO A 32 -0.77 -10.97 11.78
CA PRO A 32 -0.26 -11.55 10.54
C PRO A 32 -1.08 -11.13 9.33
N THR A 33 -0.45 -11.18 8.16
CA THR A 33 -1.14 -10.98 6.88
C THR A 33 -2.21 -12.04 6.70
N SER A 34 -3.39 -11.64 6.24
CA SER A 34 -4.48 -12.59 6.01
C SER A 34 -4.12 -13.59 4.92
N LYS A 35 -4.65 -14.82 5.05
CA LYS A 35 -4.42 -15.87 4.05
C LYS A 35 -4.95 -15.49 2.67
N GLU A 36 -6.03 -14.70 2.61
CA GLU A 36 -6.63 -14.23 1.37
C GLU A 36 -5.69 -13.26 0.65
N THR A 37 -5.02 -12.39 1.40
CA THR A 37 -4.02 -11.47 0.84
C THR A 37 -2.81 -12.24 0.32
N ILE A 38 -2.32 -13.22 1.09
CA ILE A 38 -1.19 -14.06 0.66
C ILE A 38 -1.52 -14.79 -0.63
N ALA A 39 -2.72 -15.36 -0.73
CA ALA A 39 -3.17 -16.06 -1.92
C ALA A 39 -3.30 -15.11 -3.12
N ALA A 40 -3.85 -13.92 -2.93
CA ALA A 40 -3.98 -12.92 -4.00
C ALA A 40 -2.60 -12.48 -4.52
N LEU A 41 -1.66 -12.22 -3.63
CA LEU A 41 -0.30 -11.83 -4.00
C LEU A 41 0.43 -12.95 -4.73
N SER A 42 0.21 -14.19 -4.32
CA SER A 42 0.81 -15.36 -4.97
C SER A 42 0.43 -15.45 -6.45
N LYS A 43 -0.78 -15.05 -6.81
CA LYS A 43 -1.23 -14.99 -8.20
C LYS A 43 -0.48 -13.98 -9.05
N HIS A 44 0.19 -13.02 -8.41
CA HIS A 44 1.05 -12.04 -9.05
C HIS A 44 2.53 -12.40 -8.92
N GLY A 45 2.84 -13.62 -8.50
CA GLY A 45 4.22 -14.09 -8.33
C GLY A 45 4.92 -13.54 -7.09
N ILE A 46 4.16 -13.10 -6.09
CA ILE A 46 4.71 -12.46 -4.89
C ILE A 46 4.54 -13.40 -3.69
N GLY A 47 5.67 -13.81 -3.11
CA GLY A 47 5.69 -14.51 -1.83
C GLY A 47 5.87 -13.49 -0.71
N TYR A 48 4.78 -13.08 -0.08
CA TYR A 48 4.78 -12.05 0.94
C TYR A 48 4.06 -12.51 2.19
N GLU A 49 4.74 -12.37 3.30
CA GLU A 49 4.15 -12.47 4.63
C GLU A 49 4.69 -11.34 5.47
N GLY A 50 3.79 -10.61 6.10
CA GLY A 50 4.16 -9.51 6.97
C GLY A 50 3.31 -9.50 8.22
N VAL A 51 3.59 -8.54 9.07
CA VAL A 51 2.79 -8.28 10.27
C VAL A 51 2.34 -6.83 10.26
N SER A 52 1.18 -6.57 10.85
CA SER A 52 0.66 -5.21 10.92
C SER A 52 1.53 -4.36 11.84
N LYS A 53 1.66 -3.09 11.47
CA LYS A 53 2.37 -2.07 12.23
C LYS A 53 1.48 -0.85 12.35
N PRO A 54 1.36 -0.24 13.53
CA PRO A 54 0.67 1.03 13.64
C PRO A 54 1.46 2.14 12.97
N LEU A 55 0.75 3.06 12.34
CA LEU A 55 1.37 4.26 11.77
C LEU A 55 1.84 5.16 12.92
N ASN A 56 3.02 5.75 12.76
CA ASN A 56 3.54 6.76 13.68
C ASN A 56 4.09 7.95 12.92
N ALA A 57 4.36 9.03 13.65
CA ALA A 57 4.85 10.28 13.04
C ALA A 57 6.19 10.09 12.32
N LEU A 58 7.10 9.29 12.86
CA LEU A 58 8.40 9.06 12.26
C LEU A 58 8.28 8.38 10.89
N MET A 59 7.43 7.35 10.80
CA MET A 59 7.20 6.67 9.52
C MET A 59 6.62 7.64 8.50
N ALA A 60 5.62 8.42 8.89
CA ALA A 60 4.94 9.36 7.99
C ALA A 60 5.88 10.45 7.50
N THR A 61 6.69 11.03 8.39
CA THR A 61 7.59 12.14 8.04
C THR A 61 8.83 11.69 7.28
N SER A 62 9.26 10.44 7.48
CA SER A 62 10.43 9.88 6.78
C SER A 62 10.12 9.43 5.36
N ALA A 63 8.86 9.17 5.03
CA ALA A 63 8.46 8.68 3.73
C ALA A 63 8.53 9.78 2.67
N LYS A 64 8.95 9.44 1.46
CA LYS A 64 8.88 10.32 0.29
C LYS A 64 7.45 10.63 -0.07
N ALA A 65 6.57 9.64 0.06
CA ALA A 65 5.14 9.79 -0.14
C ALA A 65 4.41 8.75 0.70
N VAL A 66 3.22 9.10 1.17
CA VAL A 66 2.33 8.19 1.88
C VAL A 66 1.07 8.05 1.05
N LEU A 67 0.81 6.83 0.58
CA LEU A 67 -0.36 6.53 -0.22
C LEU A 67 -1.44 5.93 0.68
N CYS A 68 -2.59 6.55 0.68
CA CYS A 68 -3.69 6.20 1.57
C CYS A 68 -4.81 5.53 0.80
N MET A 69 -5.46 4.57 1.45
CA MET A 69 -6.56 3.81 0.84
C MET A 69 -7.88 4.57 0.89
N SER A 70 -8.07 5.43 1.89
CA SER A 70 -9.34 6.13 2.08
C SER A 70 -9.13 7.57 2.53
N SER A 71 -10.19 8.37 2.39
CA SER A 71 -10.20 9.78 2.83
C SER A 71 -9.98 9.91 4.33
N SER A 72 -10.48 8.96 5.13
CA SER A 72 -10.29 8.98 6.58
C SER A 72 -8.83 8.70 6.95
N HIS A 73 -8.17 7.79 6.24
CA HIS A 73 -6.74 7.53 6.43
C HIS A 73 -5.92 8.75 6.03
N LEU A 74 -6.28 9.37 4.92
CA LEU A 74 -5.59 10.57 4.43
C LEU A 74 -5.66 11.69 5.48
N ALA A 75 -6.84 11.95 6.03
CA ALA A 75 -7.02 12.99 7.06
C ALA A 75 -6.14 12.72 8.29
N ALA A 76 -6.05 11.46 8.71
CA ALA A 76 -5.21 11.08 9.85
C ALA A 76 -3.73 11.28 9.55
N VAL A 77 -3.27 10.91 8.36
CA VAL A 77 -1.86 11.02 7.97
C VAL A 77 -1.44 12.48 7.75
N GLN A 78 -2.35 13.32 7.27
CA GLN A 78 -2.07 14.74 7.03
C GLN A 78 -1.72 15.52 8.29
N GLN A 79 -2.02 14.98 9.46
CA GLN A 79 -1.56 15.55 10.73
C GLN A 79 -0.03 15.47 10.88
N PHE A 80 0.62 14.54 10.19
CA PHE A 80 2.05 14.30 10.30
C PHE A 80 2.85 14.79 9.11
N THR A 81 2.29 14.74 7.91
CA THR A 81 3.03 15.05 6.68
C THR A 81 2.11 15.63 5.60
N LYS A 82 2.69 16.48 4.75
CA LYS A 82 2.01 17.02 3.57
C LYS A 82 2.17 16.09 2.36
N ASN A 83 3.06 15.08 2.44
CA ASN A 83 3.36 14.17 1.34
C ASN A 83 2.42 12.96 1.32
N ALA A 84 1.16 13.18 1.71
CA ALA A 84 0.12 12.15 1.75
C ALA A 84 -0.90 12.41 0.65
N GLN A 85 -1.34 11.32 0.00
CA GLN A 85 -2.35 11.39 -1.06
C GLN A 85 -3.09 10.07 -1.15
N LEU A 86 -4.25 10.08 -1.79
CA LEU A 86 -4.99 8.85 -2.06
C LEU A 86 -4.26 8.03 -3.12
N LEU A 87 -4.21 6.71 -2.95
CA LEU A 87 -3.72 5.81 -3.99
C LEU A 87 -4.63 5.88 -5.22
N ASN A 88 -5.94 5.85 -5.02
CA ASN A 88 -6.92 6.06 -6.07
C ASN A 88 -7.45 7.50 -5.99
N PRO A 89 -7.06 8.39 -6.93
CA PRO A 89 -7.51 9.78 -6.88
C PRO A 89 -9.01 9.94 -7.11
N GLU A 90 -9.68 8.90 -7.60
CA GLU A 90 -11.11 8.94 -7.87
C GLU A 90 -11.98 8.51 -6.69
N GLY A 91 -11.38 8.00 -5.61
CA GLY A 91 -12.16 7.64 -4.44
C GLY A 91 -11.46 6.66 -3.51
N ASP A 92 -12.20 6.23 -2.50
CA ASP A 92 -11.68 5.32 -1.49
C ASP A 92 -11.58 3.90 -2.02
N ILE A 93 -10.54 3.19 -1.56
CA ILE A 93 -10.40 1.74 -1.78
C ILE A 93 -10.93 1.06 -0.53
N LEU A 94 -11.94 0.21 -0.70
CA LEU A 94 -12.60 -0.46 0.42
C LEU A 94 -11.72 -1.59 0.96
N ASP A 95 -11.73 -1.75 2.28
CA ASP A 95 -11.05 -2.87 2.94
C ASP A 95 -11.83 -4.15 2.64
N PRO A 96 -11.19 -5.19 2.09
CA PRO A 96 -11.87 -6.44 1.74
C PRO A 96 -12.09 -7.39 2.91
N ILE A 97 -11.78 -6.98 4.12
CA ILE A 97 -11.89 -7.84 5.31
C ILE A 97 -13.30 -8.45 5.41
N GLY A 98 -13.36 -9.76 5.65
CA GLY A 98 -14.62 -10.48 5.73
C GLY A 98 -15.25 -10.84 4.38
N GLN A 99 -14.62 -10.46 3.28
CA GLN A 99 -15.11 -10.77 1.93
C GLN A 99 -14.48 -12.07 1.40
N ASP A 100 -14.99 -12.53 0.25
CA ASP A 100 -14.49 -13.73 -0.41
C ASP A 100 -13.11 -13.52 -1.04
N GLN A 101 -12.41 -14.63 -1.31
CA GLN A 101 -11.13 -14.60 -2.01
C GLN A 101 -11.22 -13.83 -3.34
N SER A 102 -12.34 -13.95 -4.06
CA SER A 102 -12.53 -13.25 -5.33
C SER A 102 -12.46 -11.73 -5.19
N VAL A 103 -12.90 -11.19 -4.06
CA VAL A 103 -12.84 -9.75 -3.80
C VAL A 103 -11.38 -9.33 -3.55
N TYR A 104 -10.62 -10.13 -2.80
CA TYR A 104 -9.18 -9.89 -2.60
C TYR A 104 -8.41 -9.96 -3.92
N ASP A 105 -8.73 -10.94 -4.76
CA ASP A 105 -8.08 -11.10 -6.06
C ASP A 105 -8.35 -9.91 -6.99
N ALA A 106 -9.60 -9.46 -7.05
CA ALA A 106 -9.98 -8.29 -7.84
C ALA A 106 -9.31 -7.03 -7.33
N LEU A 107 -9.22 -6.87 -6.00
CA LEU A 107 -8.54 -5.74 -5.38
C LEU A 107 -7.05 -5.73 -5.73
N ALA A 108 -6.40 -6.89 -5.73
CA ALA A 108 -4.99 -6.98 -6.09
C ALA A 108 -4.75 -6.51 -7.53
N VAL A 109 -5.62 -6.87 -8.46
CA VAL A 109 -5.53 -6.40 -9.85
C VAL A 109 -5.69 -4.88 -9.91
N GLN A 110 -6.69 -4.33 -9.24
CA GLN A 110 -6.93 -2.89 -9.20
C GLN A 110 -5.74 -2.15 -8.60
N MET A 111 -5.26 -2.60 -7.44
CA MET A 111 -4.12 -1.98 -6.76
C MET A 111 -2.86 -2.03 -7.60
N ASN A 112 -2.62 -3.14 -8.29
CA ASN A 112 -1.44 -3.29 -9.13
C ASN A 112 -1.41 -2.21 -10.22
N GLN A 113 -2.54 -1.94 -10.85
CA GLN A 113 -2.68 -0.90 -11.87
C GLN A 113 -2.50 0.50 -11.28
N LEU A 114 -3.16 0.76 -10.14
CA LEU A 114 -3.07 2.05 -9.46
C LEU A 114 -1.65 2.34 -8.98
N LEU A 115 -0.97 1.36 -8.43
CA LEU A 115 0.40 1.50 -7.94
C LEU A 115 1.38 1.75 -9.08
N ALA A 116 1.25 1.03 -10.19
CA ALA A 116 2.11 1.24 -11.34
C ALA A 116 2.02 2.69 -11.84
N THR A 117 0.81 3.20 -12.00
CA THR A 117 0.58 4.59 -12.42
C THR A 117 1.11 5.59 -11.41
N LYS A 118 0.79 5.38 -10.13
CA LYS A 118 1.17 6.31 -9.06
C LYS A 118 2.68 6.34 -8.84
N LEU A 119 3.33 5.18 -8.78
CA LEU A 119 4.76 5.09 -8.56
C LEU A 119 5.54 5.67 -9.75
N GLN A 120 5.10 5.40 -10.96
CA GLN A 120 5.70 5.98 -12.16
C GLN A 120 5.67 7.51 -12.09
N SER A 121 4.54 8.07 -11.69
CA SER A 121 4.36 9.53 -11.54
C SER A 121 5.27 10.10 -10.45
N LEU A 122 5.29 9.47 -9.27
CA LEU A 122 6.08 9.94 -8.13
C LEU A 122 7.59 9.95 -8.45
N ILE A 123 8.08 8.90 -9.09
CA ILE A 123 9.49 8.76 -9.39
C ILE A 123 9.90 9.67 -10.55
N SER A 124 9.05 9.79 -11.56
CA SER A 124 9.33 10.61 -12.75
C SER A 124 9.36 12.11 -12.46
N THR A 125 8.71 12.57 -11.39
CA THR A 125 8.71 14.00 -11.03
C THR A 125 9.96 14.41 -10.25
N GLY A 126 10.93 13.55 -10.11
CA GLY A 126 12.18 13.84 -9.45
C GLY A 126 12.08 13.91 -7.95
N ALA A 127 11.10 13.26 -7.43
CA ALA A 127 10.88 13.20 -6.00
C ALA A 127 12.09 12.58 -5.28
#